data_5312d7ace8fc12c928c91a4da604ea16
#
_entry.id   5312d7ace8fc12c928c91a4da604ea16
#
_cell.length_a   1.000
_cell.length_b   1.000
_cell.length_c   1.000
_cell.angle_alpha   90.00
_cell.angle_beta   90.00
_cell.angle_gamma   90.00
#
_symmetry.space_group_name_H-M   'P 1'
#
loop_
_entity.id
_entity.type
_entity.pdbx_description
1 polymer ?
#
loop_
_entity_poly.entity_id
_entity_poly.type
_entity_poly.pdbx_seq_one_letter_code
_entity_poly.pdbx_strand_id
1 'polypeptide(L)'
;MGIMYKDFLIKEETYLKCKILTQGVEFSENALKLAIQNKAKGQNLVYNMPVNSEKSRPQEIIIKNKYDLYSTVSSCVAPTKKEKAILIDVDINNNLIAIVDNEILQNIDIQFVEEPNYYQYILSNGELAKKYVSACGLDELNIIPWKGCAISKPCKFCGTNSFIEKNELSAFTLKKDSLQWDKNKRNYLKYLKEAIKIAQKDKCYKKHMHVILIAGNLANEQLDLETKIFSEITKEIFPIIKNKSTEGIVLVITPPNDLGLLRLLKMSGVSKVVFNMEAISEEYQKKYCPGKAELGYNYFIERLKRAVEIFGRGNTWTNLVFGLEPLDITLNLCREFAERGIIVSANVLHLDKGNTLDCDVPDFESIINFFYELEIINNRYKYLPYYCAEALRTSLTNEVHDGRIVKEERK
;
A
#
# COMPACT_ATOMS: atom_id res chain seq x y z
N MET A 1 9.72 -26.57 -6.61
CA MET A 1 10.84 -26.54 -5.67
C MET A 1 10.73 -25.24 -4.90
N GLY A 2 11.49 -25.06 -3.87
CA GLY A 2 11.55 -23.83 -3.09
C GLY A 2 12.89 -23.79 -2.37
N ILE A 3 13.15 -22.67 -1.72
CA ILE A 3 14.38 -22.43 -0.98
C ILE A 3 14.11 -22.73 0.49
N MET A 4 14.93 -23.58 1.08
CA MET A 4 14.87 -23.86 2.51
C MET A 4 15.55 -22.71 3.27
N TYR A 5 14.84 -22.14 4.23
CA TYR A 5 15.38 -21.19 5.18
C TYR A 5 14.94 -21.59 6.59
N LYS A 6 15.88 -22.09 7.41
CA LYS A 6 15.57 -22.70 8.70
C LYS A 6 14.48 -23.79 8.58
N ASP A 7 13.34 -23.58 9.21
CA ASP A 7 12.20 -24.50 9.19
C ASP A 7 11.16 -24.14 8.10
N PHE A 8 11.45 -23.15 7.23
CA PHE A 8 10.51 -22.71 6.20
C PHE A 8 10.95 -23.13 4.80
N LEU A 9 10.02 -23.72 4.06
CA LEU A 9 10.13 -23.89 2.61
C LEU A 9 9.44 -22.69 1.92
N ILE A 10 10.20 -21.93 1.15
CA ILE A 10 9.76 -20.66 0.54
C ILE A 10 9.87 -20.77 -0.97
N LYS A 11 8.82 -20.39 -1.72
CA LYS A 11 8.89 -20.33 -3.19
C LYS A 11 9.88 -19.26 -3.64
N GLU A 12 10.51 -19.47 -4.79
CA GLU A 12 11.64 -18.67 -5.27
C GLU A 12 11.28 -17.18 -5.45
N GLU A 13 10.10 -16.88 -6.02
CA GLU A 13 9.62 -15.50 -6.21
C GLU A 13 9.33 -14.80 -4.89
N THR A 14 8.80 -15.56 -3.93
CA THR A 14 8.51 -15.07 -2.56
C THR A 14 9.80 -14.84 -1.78
N TYR A 15 10.78 -15.73 -1.93
CA TYR A 15 12.10 -15.57 -1.33
C TYR A 15 12.77 -14.28 -1.81
N LEU A 16 12.79 -14.03 -3.13
CA LEU A 16 13.37 -12.79 -3.66
C LEU A 16 12.62 -11.56 -3.17
N LYS A 17 11.28 -11.60 -3.15
CA LYS A 17 10.48 -10.49 -2.60
C LYS A 17 10.85 -10.21 -1.15
N CYS A 18 10.95 -11.24 -0.31
CA CYS A 18 11.33 -11.07 1.09
C CYS A 18 12.75 -10.50 1.24
N LYS A 19 13.71 -10.99 0.44
CA LYS A 19 15.08 -10.45 0.38
C LYS A 19 15.08 -8.95 0.01
N ILE A 20 14.31 -8.54 -1.00
CA ILE A 20 14.17 -7.13 -1.36
C ILE A 20 13.57 -6.31 -0.21
N LEU A 21 12.55 -6.81 0.46
CA LEU A 21 11.94 -6.12 1.61
C LEU A 21 12.91 -5.95 2.80
N THR A 22 13.88 -6.86 2.94
CA THR A 22 14.90 -6.82 4.00
C THR A 22 16.10 -5.95 3.64
N GLN A 23 16.64 -6.14 2.44
CA GLN A 23 17.95 -5.58 2.02
C GLN A 23 17.82 -4.32 1.17
N GLY A 24 16.63 -4.10 0.60
CA GLY A 24 16.40 -3.08 -0.42
C GLY A 24 16.80 -3.56 -1.81
N VAL A 25 16.50 -2.71 -2.81
CA VAL A 25 16.77 -3.01 -4.22
C VAL A 25 17.46 -1.85 -4.92
N GLU A 26 18.40 -2.20 -5.78
CA GLU A 26 19.08 -1.29 -6.71
C GLU A 26 18.89 -1.78 -8.15
N PHE A 27 18.99 -0.88 -9.10
CA PHE A 27 18.92 -1.17 -10.53
C PHE A 27 20.21 -0.72 -11.20
N SER A 28 20.79 -1.61 -12.03
CA SER A 28 21.92 -1.22 -12.88
C SER A 28 21.48 -0.16 -13.91
N GLU A 29 22.46 0.54 -14.49
CA GLU A 29 22.17 1.48 -15.58
C GLU A 29 21.50 0.79 -16.78
N ASN A 30 21.86 -0.45 -17.07
CA ASN A 30 21.27 -1.23 -18.15
C ASN A 30 19.80 -1.58 -17.84
N ALA A 31 19.50 -2.00 -16.62
CA ALA A 31 18.13 -2.26 -16.18
C ALA A 31 17.28 -0.97 -16.23
N LEU A 32 17.81 0.19 -15.84
CA LEU A 32 17.09 1.47 -15.97
C LEU A 32 16.86 1.87 -17.43
N LYS A 33 17.82 1.64 -18.33
CA LYS A 33 17.63 1.86 -19.78
C LYS A 33 16.55 0.96 -20.34
N LEU A 34 16.56 -0.33 -19.96
CA LEU A 34 15.54 -1.30 -20.37
C LEU A 34 14.15 -0.91 -19.83
N ALA A 35 14.07 -0.40 -18.60
CA ALA A 35 12.82 0.09 -18.04
C ALA A 35 12.19 1.23 -18.87
N ILE A 36 13.00 2.15 -19.36
CA ILE A 36 12.54 3.24 -20.24
C ILE A 36 12.07 2.67 -21.59
N GLN A 37 12.83 1.76 -22.20
CA GLN A 37 12.46 1.13 -23.47
C GLN A 37 11.15 0.37 -23.38
N ASN A 38 10.93 -0.34 -22.28
CA ASN A 38 9.72 -1.13 -22.01
C ASN A 38 8.57 -0.29 -21.45
N LYS A 39 8.69 1.03 -21.40
CA LYS A 39 7.67 1.93 -20.84
C LYS A 39 7.24 1.49 -19.43
N ALA A 40 8.20 1.10 -18.60
CA ALA A 40 7.93 0.72 -17.24
C ALA A 40 7.24 1.86 -16.49
N LYS A 41 6.22 1.53 -15.71
CA LYS A 41 5.52 2.48 -14.86
C LYS A 41 6.50 3.14 -13.90
N GLY A 42 6.73 4.44 -14.06
CA GLY A 42 7.67 5.22 -13.26
C GLY A 42 7.18 5.46 -11.85
N GLN A 43 8.12 5.71 -10.95
CA GLN A 43 7.83 5.99 -9.54
C GLN A 43 7.31 7.42 -9.38
N ASN A 44 6.00 7.56 -9.50
CA ASN A 44 5.26 8.82 -9.34
C ASN A 44 4.32 8.78 -8.13
N LEU A 45 4.49 7.80 -7.23
CA LEU A 45 3.59 7.62 -6.10
C LEU A 45 3.77 8.68 -5.03
N VAL A 46 2.65 9.04 -4.44
CA VAL A 46 2.52 10.03 -3.38
C VAL A 46 3.26 9.62 -2.12
N TYR A 47 3.48 8.31 -1.90
CA TYR A 47 3.86 7.78 -0.60
C TYR A 47 5.25 7.16 -0.52
N ASN A 48 5.86 6.80 -1.65
CA ASN A 48 7.01 5.90 -1.62
C ASN A 48 8.14 6.37 -2.54
N MET A 49 9.06 7.16 -2.00
CA MET A 49 10.30 7.51 -2.68
C MET A 49 11.50 6.99 -1.88
N PRO A 50 12.43 6.27 -2.50
CA PRO A 50 13.65 5.84 -1.81
C PRO A 50 14.42 7.02 -1.25
N VAL A 51 15.05 6.85 -0.08
CA VAL A 51 15.80 7.89 0.65
C VAL A 51 16.81 8.63 -0.25
N ASN A 52 17.49 7.90 -1.12
CA ASN A 52 18.58 8.41 -1.96
C ASN A 52 18.26 8.46 -3.45
N SER A 53 17.00 8.38 -3.86
CA SER A 53 16.65 8.39 -5.28
C SER A 53 16.50 9.80 -5.81
N GLU A 54 17.40 10.20 -6.70
CA GLU A 54 17.28 11.42 -7.52
C GLU A 54 16.78 11.12 -8.94
N LYS A 55 16.88 9.87 -9.38
CA LYS A 55 16.48 9.43 -10.73
C LYS A 55 15.14 8.73 -10.70
N SER A 56 14.36 8.93 -11.77
CA SER A 56 13.17 8.11 -12.03
C SER A 56 13.58 6.65 -12.14
N ARG A 57 12.87 5.78 -11.41
CA ARG A 57 13.05 4.33 -11.45
C ARG A 57 11.68 3.66 -11.58
N PRO A 58 11.62 2.38 -11.98
CA PRO A 58 10.36 1.64 -12.02
C PRO A 58 9.65 1.71 -10.68
N GLN A 59 8.33 1.78 -10.70
CA GLN A 59 7.53 1.82 -9.47
C GLN A 59 7.57 0.48 -8.74
N GLU A 60 7.53 -0.60 -9.51
CA GLU A 60 7.48 -1.98 -9.03
C GLU A 60 7.97 -2.94 -10.10
N ILE A 61 8.32 -4.14 -9.68
CA ILE A 61 8.64 -5.28 -10.55
C ILE A 61 7.72 -6.46 -10.23
N ILE A 62 7.50 -7.30 -11.24
CA ILE A 62 6.86 -8.60 -11.11
C ILE A 62 7.98 -9.64 -11.08
N ILE A 63 7.91 -10.56 -10.13
CA ILE A 63 8.81 -11.70 -10.01
C ILE A 63 7.97 -12.96 -10.21
N LYS A 64 8.28 -13.76 -11.23
CA LYS A 64 7.62 -15.04 -11.53
C LYS A 64 8.56 -16.20 -11.29
N ASN A 65 8.04 -17.31 -10.83
CA ASN A 65 8.77 -18.57 -10.82
C ASN A 65 8.41 -19.41 -12.05
N LYS A 66 9.07 -20.54 -12.22
CA LYS A 66 8.85 -21.47 -13.34
C LYS A 66 7.46 -22.12 -13.38
N TYR A 67 6.60 -21.92 -12.38
CA TYR A 67 5.23 -22.41 -12.35
C TYR A 67 4.21 -21.29 -12.56
N ASP A 68 4.64 -20.14 -13.09
CA ASP A 68 3.84 -18.93 -13.30
C ASP A 68 3.25 -18.30 -12.01
N LEU A 69 3.68 -18.75 -10.83
CA LEU A 69 3.37 -18.03 -9.60
C LEU A 69 4.17 -16.73 -9.57
N TYR A 70 3.51 -15.65 -9.25
CA TYR A 70 4.16 -14.33 -9.25
C TYR A 70 3.92 -13.55 -7.97
N SER A 71 4.85 -12.67 -7.67
CA SER A 71 4.77 -11.64 -6.65
C SER A 71 5.08 -10.28 -7.26
N THR A 72 4.54 -9.22 -6.71
CA THR A 72 5.00 -7.85 -7.01
C THR A 72 5.75 -7.30 -5.81
N VAL A 73 6.78 -6.52 -6.09
CA VAL A 73 7.52 -5.80 -5.04
C VAL A 73 7.76 -4.36 -5.47
N SER A 74 7.61 -3.46 -4.50
CA SER A 74 7.88 -2.03 -4.71
C SER A 74 9.37 -1.75 -4.84
N SER A 75 9.73 -0.92 -5.78
CA SER A 75 11.12 -0.45 -5.91
C SER A 75 11.48 0.69 -4.94
N CYS A 76 10.53 1.12 -4.11
CA CYS A 76 10.80 2.15 -3.10
C CYS A 76 11.63 1.63 -1.91
N VAL A 77 11.78 0.32 -1.77
CA VAL A 77 12.56 -0.26 -0.67
C VAL A 77 14.02 0.08 -0.85
N ALA A 78 14.47 1.05 -0.07
CA ALA A 78 15.84 1.56 -0.14
C ALA A 78 16.85 0.55 0.42
N PRO A 79 18.09 0.54 -0.11
CA PRO A 79 19.18 -0.22 0.47
C PRO A 79 19.37 0.07 1.94
N THR A 80 19.60 -0.97 2.74
CA THR A 80 19.92 -0.84 4.15
C THR A 80 21.43 -0.71 4.35
N LYS A 81 21.86 -0.23 5.53
CA LYS A 81 23.29 -0.14 5.84
C LYS A 81 23.89 -1.48 6.29
N LYS A 82 23.04 -2.46 6.62
CA LYS A 82 23.46 -3.72 7.22
C LYS A 82 23.82 -4.80 6.21
N GLU A 83 23.10 -4.81 5.09
CA GLU A 83 23.23 -5.85 4.09
C GLU A 83 23.35 -5.23 2.69
N LYS A 84 23.99 -5.96 1.77
CA LYS A 84 24.09 -5.53 0.38
C LYS A 84 22.71 -5.58 -0.29
N ALA A 85 22.33 -4.50 -0.96
CA ALA A 85 21.07 -4.45 -1.70
C ALA A 85 21.01 -5.53 -2.79
N ILE A 86 19.81 -5.99 -3.07
CA ILE A 86 19.56 -6.83 -4.23
C ILE A 86 19.75 -5.99 -5.48
N LEU A 87 20.61 -6.43 -6.40
CA LEU A 87 20.83 -5.73 -7.66
C LEU A 87 19.98 -6.37 -8.77
N ILE A 88 19.11 -5.57 -9.38
CA ILE A 88 18.44 -5.94 -10.63
C ILE A 88 19.30 -5.45 -11.79
N ASP A 89 19.76 -6.40 -12.63
CA ASP A 89 20.60 -6.15 -13.79
C ASP A 89 19.99 -6.81 -15.04
N VAL A 90 20.68 -6.77 -16.16
CA VAL A 90 20.28 -7.31 -17.46
C VAL A 90 21.32 -8.32 -17.92
N ASP A 91 20.89 -9.50 -18.35
CA ASP A 91 21.74 -10.50 -18.96
C ASP A 91 22.06 -10.17 -20.44
N ILE A 92 22.86 -11.00 -21.07
CA ILE A 92 23.27 -10.84 -22.48
C ILE A 92 22.12 -10.94 -23.48
N ASN A 93 20.96 -11.49 -23.06
CA ASN A 93 19.75 -11.63 -23.87
C ASN A 93 18.71 -10.53 -23.59
N ASN A 94 19.07 -9.50 -22.82
CA ASN A 94 18.19 -8.44 -22.34
C ASN A 94 17.08 -8.91 -21.39
N ASN A 95 17.26 -10.03 -20.67
CA ASN A 95 16.36 -10.42 -19.59
C ASN A 95 16.81 -9.78 -18.27
N LEU A 96 15.84 -9.40 -17.44
CA LEU A 96 16.14 -8.94 -16.09
C LEU A 96 16.57 -10.12 -15.22
N ILE A 97 17.64 -9.92 -14.45
CA ILE A 97 18.18 -10.87 -13.49
C ILE A 97 18.29 -10.22 -12.11
N ALA A 98 18.15 -11.01 -11.05
CA ALA A 98 18.43 -10.58 -9.69
C ALA A 98 19.73 -11.17 -9.19
N ILE A 99 20.60 -10.32 -8.66
CA ILE A 99 21.86 -10.71 -8.04
C ILE A 99 21.69 -10.58 -6.53
N VAL A 100 21.72 -11.73 -5.86
CA VAL A 100 21.59 -11.90 -4.41
C VAL A 100 22.89 -12.45 -3.87
N ASP A 101 23.51 -11.78 -2.92
CA ASP A 101 24.77 -12.23 -2.28
C ASP A 101 25.91 -12.54 -3.30
N ASN A 102 25.98 -11.77 -4.40
CA ASN A 102 26.88 -11.90 -5.56
C ASN A 102 26.56 -13.08 -6.52
N GLU A 103 25.45 -13.77 -6.35
CA GLU A 103 25.03 -14.85 -7.23
C GLU A 103 23.72 -14.51 -7.94
N ILE A 104 23.58 -14.96 -9.20
CA ILE A 104 22.35 -14.81 -9.95
C ILE A 104 21.32 -15.82 -9.41
N LEU A 105 20.20 -15.31 -8.92
CA LEU A 105 19.10 -16.16 -8.49
C LEU A 105 18.45 -16.84 -9.70
N GLN A 106 18.45 -18.17 -9.70
CA GLN A 106 17.95 -19.01 -10.80
C GLN A 106 16.45 -19.30 -10.67
N ASN A 107 15.84 -19.73 -11.77
CA ASN A 107 14.43 -20.18 -11.86
C ASN A 107 13.40 -19.10 -11.54
N ILE A 108 13.74 -17.85 -11.79
CA ILE A 108 12.82 -16.71 -11.74
C ILE A 108 12.88 -15.93 -13.04
N ASP A 109 11.76 -15.31 -13.38
CA ASP A 109 11.61 -14.32 -14.45
C ASP A 109 11.18 -13.01 -13.82
N ILE A 110 11.85 -11.91 -14.15
CA ILE A 110 11.58 -10.57 -13.61
C ILE A 110 11.06 -9.70 -14.75
N GLN A 111 10.00 -8.97 -14.48
CA GLN A 111 9.37 -8.10 -15.47
C GLN A 111 9.05 -6.73 -14.85
N PHE A 112 9.14 -5.70 -15.69
CA PHE A 112 8.59 -4.40 -15.32
C PHE A 112 7.07 -4.39 -15.48
N VAL A 113 6.39 -3.64 -14.62
CA VAL A 113 4.98 -3.31 -14.81
C VAL A 113 4.89 -2.17 -15.82
N GLU A 114 4.18 -2.39 -16.93
CA GLU A 114 3.98 -1.35 -17.94
C GLU A 114 3.14 -0.19 -17.41
N GLU A 115 3.46 1.02 -17.87
CA GLU A 115 2.62 2.19 -17.60
C GLU A 115 1.25 2.02 -18.29
N PRO A 116 0.13 2.23 -17.57
CA PRO A 116 -1.20 2.18 -18.17
C PRO A 116 -1.35 3.20 -19.29
N ASN A 117 -1.98 2.80 -20.41
CA ASN A 117 -2.18 3.70 -21.56
C ASN A 117 -2.98 4.95 -21.20
N TYR A 118 -3.95 4.83 -20.27
CA TYR A 118 -4.78 5.96 -19.86
C TYR A 118 -3.99 7.09 -19.17
N TYR A 119 -2.76 6.83 -18.70
CA TYR A 119 -1.91 7.86 -18.12
C TYR A 119 -1.59 9.00 -19.07
N GLN A 120 -1.55 8.69 -20.36
CA GLN A 120 -1.28 9.67 -21.42
C GLN A 120 -2.56 10.37 -21.94
N TYR A 121 -3.73 9.97 -21.44
CA TYR A 121 -4.99 10.54 -21.91
C TYR A 121 -5.21 11.93 -21.30
N ILE A 122 -5.52 12.89 -22.17
CA ILE A 122 -5.84 14.27 -21.79
C ILE A 122 -7.36 14.38 -21.59
N LEU A 123 -7.77 14.79 -20.40
CA LEU A 123 -9.17 15.01 -20.04
C LEU A 123 -9.73 16.29 -20.71
N SER A 124 -11.05 16.47 -20.64
CA SER A 124 -11.74 17.63 -21.21
C SER A 124 -11.32 18.99 -20.60
N ASN A 125 -10.56 19.00 -19.50
CA ASN A 125 -9.98 20.21 -18.92
C ASN A 125 -8.49 20.43 -19.31
N GLY A 126 -7.92 19.60 -20.19
CA GLY A 126 -6.52 19.69 -20.60
C GLY A 126 -5.53 19.01 -19.64
N GLU A 127 -5.98 18.37 -18.56
CA GLU A 127 -5.13 17.66 -17.61
C GLU A 127 -5.03 16.17 -17.92
N LEU A 128 -3.93 15.51 -17.49
CA LEU A 128 -3.75 14.06 -17.66
C LEU A 128 -4.66 13.27 -16.71
N ALA A 129 -5.26 12.20 -17.20
CA ALA A 129 -6.16 11.32 -16.42
C ALA A 129 -5.48 10.72 -15.18
N LYS A 130 -4.17 10.41 -15.25
CA LYS A 130 -3.38 9.92 -14.11
C LYS A 130 -3.38 10.85 -12.89
N LYS A 131 -3.67 12.14 -13.08
CA LYS A 131 -3.77 13.14 -12.01
C LYS A 131 -4.97 12.90 -11.08
N TYR A 132 -5.98 12.23 -11.58
CA TYR A 132 -7.22 11.91 -10.86
C TYR A 132 -7.31 10.47 -10.41
N VAL A 133 -6.75 9.55 -11.20
CA VAL A 133 -6.77 8.10 -10.93
C VAL A 133 -5.42 7.52 -11.32
N SER A 134 -4.75 6.85 -10.39
CA SER A 134 -3.50 6.15 -10.64
C SER A 134 -3.63 4.65 -10.37
N ALA A 135 -2.84 3.84 -11.05
CA ALA A 135 -2.77 2.40 -10.82
C ALA A 135 -1.65 2.09 -9.80
N CYS A 136 -1.92 1.23 -8.85
CA CYS A 136 -0.97 0.75 -7.87
C CYS A 136 -1.00 -0.78 -7.81
N GLY A 137 0.18 -1.41 -7.79
CA GLY A 137 0.25 -2.85 -7.95
C GLY A 137 -0.40 -3.30 -9.27
N LEU A 138 -1.09 -4.42 -9.23
CA LEU A 138 -1.78 -5.00 -10.39
C LEU A 138 -3.31 -4.98 -10.25
N ASP A 139 -3.84 -4.63 -9.08
CA ASP A 139 -5.25 -4.84 -8.73
C ASP A 139 -5.92 -3.64 -8.06
N GLU A 140 -5.28 -2.46 -8.02
CA GLU A 140 -5.91 -1.30 -7.41
C GLU A 140 -5.84 -0.03 -8.26
N LEU A 141 -6.93 0.73 -8.25
CA LEU A 141 -7.01 2.10 -8.73
C LEU A 141 -7.04 3.06 -7.54
N ASN A 142 -6.03 3.91 -7.45
CA ASN A 142 -5.92 4.91 -6.38
C ASN A 142 -6.56 6.22 -6.80
N ILE A 143 -7.43 6.74 -5.94
CA ILE A 143 -7.94 8.10 -6.00
C ILE A 143 -7.37 8.86 -4.81
N ILE A 144 -6.50 9.81 -5.10
CA ILE A 144 -5.80 10.63 -4.13
C ILE A 144 -6.23 12.08 -4.35
N PRO A 145 -7.31 12.54 -3.69
CA PRO A 145 -7.89 13.85 -3.98
C PRO A 145 -6.94 15.00 -3.67
N TRP A 146 -6.09 14.86 -2.65
CA TRP A 146 -5.08 15.87 -2.31
C TRP A 146 -3.74 15.24 -1.94
N LYS A 147 -2.66 15.97 -2.15
CA LYS A 147 -1.31 15.66 -1.71
C LYS A 147 -0.96 16.42 -0.43
N GLY A 148 -0.11 15.80 0.38
CA GLY A 148 0.29 16.33 1.68
C GLY A 148 -0.57 15.82 2.83
N CYS A 149 -0.06 15.99 4.04
CA CYS A 149 -0.69 15.62 5.29
C CYS A 149 -0.57 16.79 6.26
N ALA A 150 -1.68 17.21 6.85
CA ALA A 150 -1.76 18.37 7.76
C ALA A 150 -1.74 17.98 9.24
N ILE A 151 -1.48 16.72 9.57
CA ILE A 151 -1.33 16.29 10.96
C ILE A 151 -0.19 17.06 11.65
N SER A 152 -0.41 17.54 12.86
CA SER A 152 0.52 18.44 13.56
C SER A 152 1.92 17.85 13.77
N LYS A 153 1.97 16.55 14.07
CA LYS A 153 3.20 15.78 14.29
C LYS A 153 3.21 14.60 13.32
N PRO A 154 3.95 14.67 12.20
CA PRO A 154 3.98 13.60 11.18
C PRO A 154 4.42 12.26 11.76
N CYS A 155 3.94 11.18 11.15
CA CYS A 155 4.46 9.85 11.42
C CYS A 155 5.93 9.77 10.97
N LYS A 156 6.82 9.25 11.82
CA LYS A 156 8.27 9.31 11.60
C LYS A 156 8.76 8.50 10.40
N PHE A 157 8.04 7.46 10.01
CA PHE A 157 8.35 6.66 8.81
C PHE A 157 7.85 7.29 7.52
N CYS A 158 6.89 8.22 7.57
CA CYS A 158 6.16 8.67 6.40
C CYS A 158 6.86 9.84 5.70
N GLY A 159 7.13 9.67 4.42
CA GLY A 159 7.72 10.69 3.56
C GLY A 159 6.72 11.60 2.84
N THR A 160 5.42 11.50 3.11
CA THR A 160 4.35 12.16 2.31
C THR A 160 4.58 13.64 2.06
N ASN A 161 5.06 14.39 3.06
CA ASN A 161 5.28 15.83 2.92
C ASN A 161 6.59 16.20 2.21
N SER A 162 7.50 15.23 2.01
CA SER A 162 8.83 15.49 1.44
C SER A 162 8.84 15.64 -0.09
N PHE A 163 7.75 15.28 -0.78
CA PHE A 163 7.65 15.32 -2.24
C PHE A 163 6.37 15.95 -2.78
N ILE A 164 5.75 16.81 -1.99
CA ILE A 164 4.54 17.54 -2.40
C ILE A 164 4.72 18.25 -3.73
N GLU A 165 5.87 18.89 -3.94
CA GLU A 165 6.16 19.67 -5.14
C GLU A 165 6.36 18.80 -6.41
N LYS A 166 6.87 17.56 -6.23
CA LYS A 166 7.18 16.65 -7.34
C LYS A 166 6.01 15.72 -7.71
N ASN A 167 4.93 15.78 -6.94
CA ASN A 167 3.83 14.84 -7.12
C ASN A 167 2.79 15.36 -8.10
N GLU A 168 2.66 14.68 -9.23
CA GLU A 168 1.72 15.00 -10.30
C GLU A 168 0.36 14.25 -10.15
N LEU A 169 0.23 13.36 -9.17
CA LEU A 169 -0.90 12.43 -9.07
C LEU A 169 -2.07 12.90 -8.20
N SER A 170 -2.14 14.17 -7.84
CA SER A 170 -3.27 14.69 -7.05
C SER A 170 -3.78 16.01 -7.61
N ALA A 171 -5.09 16.17 -7.62
CA ALA A 171 -5.74 17.38 -8.12
C ALA A 171 -5.54 18.59 -7.20
N PHE A 172 -5.40 18.34 -5.88
CA PHE A 172 -5.25 19.41 -4.89
C PHE A 172 -3.97 19.25 -4.09
N THR A 173 -3.48 20.36 -3.56
CA THR A 173 -2.39 20.39 -2.58
C THR A 173 -2.93 20.92 -1.27
N LEU A 174 -2.66 20.22 -0.15
CA LEU A 174 -2.91 20.79 1.17
C LEU A 174 -1.93 21.94 1.39
N LYS A 175 -2.45 23.15 1.26
CA LYS A 175 -1.81 24.35 1.82
C LYS A 175 -2.40 24.59 3.20
N LYS A 176 -1.68 25.35 4.05
CA LYS A 176 -2.04 25.62 5.44
C LYS A 176 -3.51 26.04 5.69
N ASP A 177 -4.25 26.47 4.66
CA ASP A 177 -5.53 27.16 4.82
C ASP A 177 -6.69 26.57 4.00
N SER A 178 -6.81 25.27 3.90
CA SER A 178 -7.97 24.59 3.34
C SER A 178 -7.89 24.12 1.89
N LEU A 179 -8.52 22.98 1.63
CA LEU A 179 -8.70 22.39 0.30
C LEU A 179 -9.58 23.25 -0.64
N GLN A 180 -10.25 24.27 -0.13
CA GLN A 180 -11.31 25.00 -0.84
C GLN A 180 -12.28 24.04 -1.53
N TRP A 181 -12.64 22.95 -0.84
CA TRP A 181 -13.42 21.84 -1.40
C TRP A 181 -14.71 22.31 -2.05
N ASP A 182 -15.53 23.07 -1.32
CA ASP A 182 -16.84 23.53 -1.81
C ASP A 182 -16.75 24.36 -3.11
N LYS A 183 -15.68 25.12 -3.28
CA LYS A 183 -15.43 25.89 -4.50
C LYS A 183 -15.07 25.01 -5.69
N ASN A 184 -14.31 23.95 -5.47
CA ASN A 184 -13.69 23.16 -6.52
C ASN A 184 -14.34 21.81 -6.78
N LYS A 185 -15.15 21.28 -5.85
CA LYS A 185 -15.70 19.91 -5.89
C LYS A 185 -16.42 19.55 -7.17
N ARG A 186 -17.24 20.48 -7.71
CA ARG A 186 -18.03 20.22 -8.93
C ARG A 186 -17.14 19.86 -10.12
N ASN A 187 -16.09 20.64 -10.33
CA ASN A 187 -15.15 20.40 -11.43
C ASN A 187 -14.32 19.15 -11.16
N TYR A 188 -13.79 19.01 -9.95
CA TYR A 188 -13.03 17.81 -9.56
C TYR A 188 -13.81 16.52 -9.81
N LEU A 189 -15.04 16.43 -9.30
CA LEU A 189 -15.88 15.25 -9.45
C LEU A 189 -16.24 14.95 -10.92
N LYS A 190 -16.43 16.00 -11.74
CA LYS A 190 -16.64 15.83 -13.19
C LYS A 190 -15.44 15.13 -13.83
N TYR A 191 -14.23 15.64 -13.62
CA TYR A 191 -13.01 15.10 -14.24
C TYR A 191 -12.57 13.78 -13.63
N LEU A 192 -12.79 13.57 -12.34
CA LEU A 192 -12.59 12.28 -11.71
C LEU A 192 -13.46 11.19 -12.36
N LYS A 193 -14.74 11.47 -12.58
CA LYS A 193 -15.65 10.52 -13.26
C LYS A 193 -15.22 10.24 -14.71
N GLU A 194 -14.72 11.25 -15.41
CA GLU A 194 -14.17 11.09 -16.76
C GLU A 194 -12.92 10.18 -16.72
N ALA A 195 -11.98 10.46 -15.83
CA ALA A 195 -10.75 9.66 -15.67
C ALA A 195 -11.03 8.20 -15.29
N ILE A 196 -11.96 7.94 -14.36
CA ILE A 196 -12.36 6.57 -13.99
C ILE A 196 -12.90 5.82 -15.20
N LYS A 197 -13.80 6.44 -15.99
CA LYS A 197 -14.38 5.80 -17.18
C LYS A 197 -13.33 5.47 -18.24
N ILE A 198 -12.28 6.28 -18.36
CA ILE A 198 -11.15 6.03 -19.27
C ILE A 198 -10.29 4.91 -18.72
N ALA A 199 -9.91 4.95 -17.44
CA ALA A 199 -9.14 3.90 -16.80
C ALA A 199 -9.82 2.53 -16.90
N GLN A 200 -11.16 2.46 -16.74
CA GLN A 200 -11.94 1.22 -16.89
C GLN A 200 -11.92 0.59 -18.28
N LYS A 201 -11.45 1.30 -19.30
CA LYS A 201 -11.30 0.79 -20.66
C LYS A 201 -9.86 0.35 -20.96
N ASP A 202 -8.94 0.64 -20.06
CA ASP A 202 -7.54 0.27 -20.23
C ASP A 202 -7.33 -1.24 -20.02
N LYS A 203 -6.33 -1.80 -20.73
CA LYS A 203 -5.94 -3.21 -20.59
C LYS A 203 -5.49 -3.58 -19.16
N CYS A 204 -5.03 -2.60 -18.38
CA CYS A 204 -4.62 -2.80 -17.00
C CYS A 204 -5.80 -2.98 -16.03
N TYR A 205 -7.02 -2.58 -16.41
CA TYR A 205 -8.19 -2.70 -15.55
C TYR A 205 -8.71 -4.13 -15.52
N LYS A 206 -8.84 -4.68 -14.33
CA LYS A 206 -9.42 -6.00 -14.09
C LYS A 206 -10.72 -5.87 -13.29
N LYS A 207 -11.68 -6.76 -13.53
CA LYS A 207 -12.98 -6.71 -12.84
C LYS A 207 -12.86 -6.87 -11.33
N HIS A 208 -11.87 -7.60 -10.85
CA HIS A 208 -11.62 -7.76 -9.41
C HIS A 208 -10.84 -6.60 -8.79
N MET A 209 -10.33 -5.67 -9.61
CA MET A 209 -9.67 -4.47 -9.07
C MET A 209 -10.64 -3.73 -8.15
N HIS A 210 -10.10 -3.23 -7.07
CA HIS A 210 -10.81 -2.34 -6.16
C HIS A 210 -10.35 -0.90 -6.38
N VAL A 211 -11.16 0.03 -5.91
CA VAL A 211 -10.84 1.45 -5.93
C VAL A 211 -10.48 1.86 -4.52
N ILE A 212 -9.26 2.34 -4.32
CA ILE A 212 -8.82 2.91 -3.04
C ILE A 212 -8.99 4.42 -3.06
N LEU A 213 -9.72 4.92 -2.07
CA LEU A 213 -9.74 6.33 -1.70
C LEU A 213 -8.77 6.52 -0.53
N ILE A 214 -7.72 7.30 -0.75
CA ILE A 214 -6.68 7.53 0.25
C ILE A 214 -6.07 8.93 0.07
N ALA A 215 -5.69 9.59 1.16
CA ALA A 215 -4.91 10.81 1.14
C ALA A 215 -4.10 10.95 2.44
N GLY A 216 -3.23 11.95 2.53
CA GLY A 216 -2.73 12.37 3.84
C GLY A 216 -3.83 13.03 4.64
N ASN A 217 -3.81 12.90 5.97
CA ASN A 217 -4.87 13.43 6.84
C ASN A 217 -4.97 14.94 6.78
N LEU A 218 -6.18 15.44 6.92
CA LEU A 218 -6.41 16.80 7.41
C LEU A 218 -5.98 16.91 8.89
N ALA A 219 -6.06 18.10 9.46
CA ALA A 219 -5.80 18.27 10.90
C ALA A 219 -6.79 17.46 11.75
N ASN A 220 -6.41 17.07 12.97
CA ASN A 220 -7.23 16.21 13.82
C ASN A 220 -8.64 16.80 14.11
N GLU A 221 -8.77 18.13 14.12
CA GLU A 221 -10.04 18.83 14.26
C GLU A 221 -10.93 18.78 13.01
N GLN A 222 -10.35 18.38 11.87
CA GLN A 222 -10.99 18.36 10.56
C GLN A 222 -11.29 16.94 10.03
N LEU A 223 -11.12 15.90 10.84
CA LEU A 223 -11.36 14.51 10.42
C LEU A 223 -12.82 14.26 10.01
N ASP A 224 -13.77 15.00 10.60
CA ASP A 224 -15.18 14.94 10.19
C ASP A 224 -15.40 15.59 8.82
N LEU A 225 -14.69 16.67 8.52
CA LEU A 225 -14.70 17.29 7.18
C LEU A 225 -14.06 16.36 6.16
N GLU A 226 -12.91 15.77 6.49
CA GLU A 226 -12.25 14.75 5.64
C GLU A 226 -13.22 13.62 5.28
N THR A 227 -13.89 13.06 6.28
CA THR A 227 -14.86 11.97 6.10
C THR A 227 -16.04 12.39 5.24
N LYS A 228 -16.56 13.62 5.38
CA LYS A 228 -17.64 14.15 4.52
C LYS A 228 -17.18 14.32 3.07
N ILE A 229 -15.95 14.81 2.84
CA ILE A 229 -15.37 14.92 1.50
C ILE A 229 -15.28 13.55 0.83
N PHE A 230 -14.73 12.55 1.53
CA PHE A 230 -14.65 11.19 0.98
C PHE A 230 -16.04 10.57 0.75
N SER A 231 -17.01 10.86 1.60
CA SER A 231 -18.40 10.42 1.38
C SER A 231 -19.00 11.06 0.11
N GLU A 232 -18.80 12.36 -0.13
CA GLU A 232 -19.24 13.03 -1.35
C GLU A 232 -18.58 12.44 -2.59
N ILE A 233 -17.26 12.22 -2.56
CA ILE A 233 -16.51 11.57 -3.66
C ILE A 233 -17.09 10.17 -3.93
N THR A 234 -17.21 9.35 -2.88
CA THR A 234 -17.71 7.97 -3.00
C THR A 234 -19.10 7.95 -3.60
N LYS A 235 -20.02 8.78 -3.12
CA LYS A 235 -21.40 8.86 -3.62
C LYS A 235 -21.43 9.15 -5.13
N GLU A 236 -20.55 10.01 -5.61
CA GLU A 236 -20.49 10.40 -7.02
C GLU A 236 -19.86 9.33 -7.93
N ILE A 237 -18.91 8.56 -7.42
CA ILE A 237 -18.24 7.52 -8.22
C ILE A 237 -18.86 6.13 -8.07
N PHE A 238 -19.57 5.86 -6.98
CA PHE A 238 -20.18 4.54 -6.72
C PHE A 238 -21.04 4.01 -7.88
N PRO A 239 -21.91 4.80 -8.54
CA PRO A 239 -22.68 4.31 -9.68
C PRO A 239 -21.83 3.80 -10.86
N ILE A 240 -20.59 4.31 -11.00
CA ILE A 240 -19.66 3.92 -12.05
C ILE A 240 -18.88 2.66 -11.66
N ILE A 241 -18.63 2.46 -10.35
CA ILE A 241 -17.78 1.39 -9.82
C ILE A 241 -18.57 0.12 -9.50
N LYS A 242 -19.78 0.21 -8.93
CA LYS A 242 -20.53 -0.91 -8.34
C LYS A 242 -20.71 -2.15 -9.22
N ASN A 243 -20.74 -1.99 -10.55
CA ASN A 243 -20.90 -3.09 -11.50
C ASN A 243 -19.62 -3.40 -12.29
N LYS A 244 -18.51 -2.76 -11.93
CA LYS A 244 -17.23 -2.84 -12.64
C LYS A 244 -16.09 -3.37 -11.78
N SER A 245 -16.28 -3.38 -10.47
CA SER A 245 -15.30 -3.91 -9.50
C SER A 245 -16.02 -4.85 -8.54
N THR A 246 -15.50 -6.06 -8.35
CA THR A 246 -16.01 -7.04 -7.38
C THR A 246 -15.61 -6.65 -5.95
N GLU A 247 -14.46 -6.00 -5.78
CA GLU A 247 -13.95 -5.57 -4.48
C GLU A 247 -14.57 -4.25 -4.00
N GLY A 248 -15.10 -3.44 -4.92
CA GLY A 248 -15.78 -2.19 -4.61
C GLY A 248 -14.83 -1.05 -4.25
N ILE A 249 -15.28 -0.18 -3.34
CA ILE A 249 -14.56 1.02 -2.90
C ILE A 249 -14.02 0.81 -1.50
N VAL A 250 -12.71 0.89 -1.34
CA VAL A 250 -11.99 0.82 -0.07
C VAL A 250 -11.59 2.23 0.35
N LEU A 251 -11.91 2.61 1.57
CA LEU A 251 -11.56 3.91 2.12
C LEU A 251 -10.49 3.78 3.20
N VAL A 252 -9.35 4.43 2.99
CA VAL A 252 -8.20 4.44 3.91
C VAL A 252 -8.05 5.83 4.51
N ILE A 253 -8.47 6.00 5.76
CA ILE A 253 -8.46 7.29 6.48
C ILE A 253 -8.13 7.14 7.96
N THR A 254 -7.82 8.24 8.63
CA THR A 254 -8.01 8.33 10.08
C THR A 254 -9.51 8.46 10.35
N PRO A 255 -10.10 7.68 11.28
CA PRO A 255 -11.55 7.68 11.48
C PRO A 255 -12.07 9.05 11.98
N PRO A 256 -13.35 9.38 11.71
CA PRO A 256 -13.94 10.66 12.10
C PRO A 256 -14.09 10.82 13.62
N ASN A 257 -14.24 12.08 14.08
CA ASN A 257 -14.59 12.39 15.46
C ASN A 257 -16.04 11.99 15.76
N ASP A 258 -16.98 12.30 14.86
CA ASP A 258 -18.38 11.90 14.95
C ASP A 258 -18.59 10.48 14.41
N LEU A 259 -18.91 9.52 15.29
CA LEU A 259 -19.23 8.14 14.96
C LEU A 259 -20.42 7.98 14.01
N GLY A 260 -21.32 8.96 13.95
CA GLY A 260 -22.45 8.97 13.02
C GLY A 260 -22.02 9.00 11.55
N LEU A 261 -20.85 9.58 11.26
CA LEU A 261 -20.29 9.67 9.91
C LEU A 261 -19.86 8.31 9.34
N LEU A 262 -19.64 7.29 10.17
CA LEU A 262 -19.36 5.93 9.69
C LEU A 262 -20.55 5.35 8.92
N ARG A 263 -21.79 5.65 9.36
CA ARG A 263 -23.00 5.27 8.59
C ARG A 263 -23.10 6.03 7.28
N LEU A 264 -22.75 7.32 7.28
CA LEU A 264 -22.72 8.13 6.06
C LEU A 264 -21.77 7.52 5.01
N LEU A 265 -20.56 7.08 5.41
CA LEU A 265 -19.63 6.37 4.53
C LEU A 265 -20.24 5.11 3.94
N LYS A 266 -20.89 4.26 4.76
CA LYS A 266 -21.56 3.05 4.28
C LYS A 266 -22.66 3.37 3.27
N MET A 267 -23.48 4.37 3.57
CA MET A 267 -24.58 4.81 2.70
C MET A 267 -24.09 5.43 1.38
N SER A 268 -22.90 6.03 1.37
CA SER A 268 -22.30 6.59 0.15
C SER A 268 -21.75 5.54 -0.80
N GLY A 269 -21.60 4.26 -0.36
CA GLY A 269 -21.15 3.15 -1.18
C GLY A 269 -19.73 2.64 -0.85
N VAL A 270 -19.14 3.08 0.27
CA VAL A 270 -17.90 2.47 0.77
C VAL A 270 -18.16 1.01 1.12
N SER A 271 -17.34 0.12 0.57
CA SER A 271 -17.42 -1.32 0.80
C SER A 271 -16.63 -1.75 2.03
N LYS A 272 -15.42 -1.26 2.17
CA LYS A 272 -14.47 -1.59 3.24
C LYS A 272 -13.82 -0.31 3.78
N VAL A 273 -13.53 -0.30 5.08
CA VAL A 273 -12.80 0.81 5.72
C VAL A 273 -11.49 0.31 6.33
N VAL A 274 -10.46 1.11 6.21
CA VAL A 274 -9.13 0.86 6.77
C VAL A 274 -8.75 2.06 7.63
N PHE A 275 -8.73 1.88 8.95
CA PHE A 275 -8.34 2.92 9.90
C PHE A 275 -6.93 2.62 10.41
N ASN A 276 -5.94 3.19 9.74
CA ASN A 276 -4.53 2.88 9.99
C ASN A 276 -4.05 3.36 11.35
N MET A 277 -3.73 2.41 12.22
CA MET A 277 -3.04 2.69 13.48
C MET A 277 -1.52 2.76 13.29
N GLU A 278 -0.97 2.08 12.29
CA GLU A 278 0.45 1.97 11.92
C GLU A 278 1.28 1.17 12.94
N ALA A 279 1.17 1.47 14.22
CA ALA A 279 1.60 0.67 15.37
C ALA A 279 0.39 0.40 16.26
N ILE A 280 0.20 -0.83 16.75
CA ILE A 280 -1.01 -1.20 17.50
C ILE A 280 -0.88 -0.80 18.97
N SER A 281 0.32 -0.96 19.57
CA SER A 281 0.48 -0.61 21.00
C SER A 281 0.54 0.90 21.19
N GLU A 282 -0.02 1.35 22.28
CA GLU A 282 -0.07 2.78 22.62
C GLU A 282 1.32 3.41 22.75
N GLU A 283 2.28 2.68 23.31
CA GLU A 283 3.67 3.13 23.47
C GLU A 283 4.32 3.43 22.12
N TYR A 284 4.29 2.47 21.18
CA TYR A 284 4.94 2.62 19.90
C TYR A 284 4.17 3.55 18.97
N GLN A 285 2.85 3.65 19.11
CA GLN A 285 2.06 4.66 18.40
C GLN A 285 2.48 6.07 18.85
N LYS A 286 2.67 6.32 20.16
CA LYS A 286 3.20 7.60 20.67
C LYS A 286 4.61 7.88 20.14
N LYS A 287 5.46 6.85 20.05
CA LYS A 287 6.84 6.98 19.59
C LYS A 287 6.93 7.32 18.11
N TYR A 288 6.17 6.64 17.26
CA TYR A 288 6.33 6.68 15.79
C TYR A 288 5.23 7.43 15.04
N CYS A 289 4.04 7.58 15.62
CA CYS A 289 2.88 8.25 15.03
C CYS A 289 2.32 9.32 15.97
N PRO A 290 3.14 10.27 16.47
CA PRO A 290 2.77 11.15 17.59
C PRO A 290 1.50 11.96 17.33
N GLY A 291 1.26 12.43 16.10
CA GLY A 291 0.05 13.16 15.77
C GLY A 291 -1.23 12.32 15.79
N LYS A 292 -1.15 11.03 15.41
CA LYS A 292 -2.26 10.09 15.57
C LYS A 292 -2.48 9.74 17.06
N ALA A 293 -1.39 9.60 17.82
CA ALA A 293 -1.45 9.31 19.24
C ALA A 293 -2.11 10.43 20.07
N GLU A 294 -2.14 11.68 19.59
CA GLU A 294 -2.88 12.78 20.20
C GLU A 294 -4.40 12.53 20.26
N LEU A 295 -4.94 11.73 19.34
CA LEU A 295 -6.35 11.29 19.39
C LEU A 295 -6.59 10.28 20.51
N GLY A 296 -5.56 9.51 20.89
CA GLY A 296 -5.59 8.50 21.92
C GLY A 296 -5.89 7.09 21.39
N TYR A 297 -5.33 6.10 22.07
CA TYR A 297 -5.48 4.69 21.69
C TYR A 297 -6.95 4.25 21.65
N ASN A 298 -7.72 4.57 22.70
CA ASN A 298 -9.13 4.20 22.79
C ASN A 298 -9.99 4.83 21.71
N TYR A 299 -9.59 5.97 21.16
CA TYR A 299 -10.26 6.61 20.02
C TYR A 299 -10.32 5.66 18.82
N PHE A 300 -9.18 5.05 18.44
CA PHE A 300 -9.14 4.11 17.33
C PHE A 300 -9.92 2.83 17.62
N ILE A 301 -9.77 2.27 18.84
CA ILE A 301 -10.44 1.03 19.22
C ILE A 301 -11.96 1.17 19.18
N GLU A 302 -12.51 2.26 19.69
CA GLU A 302 -13.95 2.53 19.67
C GLU A 302 -14.47 2.62 18.22
N ARG A 303 -13.75 3.34 17.36
CA ARG A 303 -14.14 3.56 15.98
C ARG A 303 -14.00 2.30 15.12
N LEU A 304 -12.97 1.51 15.34
CA LEU A 304 -12.82 0.19 14.70
C LEU A 304 -13.95 -0.77 15.12
N LYS A 305 -14.29 -0.85 16.41
CA LYS A 305 -15.44 -1.63 16.87
C LYS A 305 -16.74 -1.16 16.23
N ARG A 306 -16.96 0.17 16.21
CA ARG A 306 -18.16 0.74 15.58
C ARG A 306 -18.20 0.48 14.08
N ALA A 307 -17.06 0.51 13.40
CA ALA A 307 -16.97 0.16 12.00
C ALA A 307 -17.32 -1.31 11.75
N VAL A 308 -16.89 -2.25 12.60
CA VAL A 308 -17.30 -3.68 12.51
C VAL A 308 -18.81 -3.83 12.60
N GLU A 309 -19.50 -3.07 13.48
CA GLU A 309 -20.96 -3.11 13.58
C GLU A 309 -21.66 -2.60 12.30
N ILE A 310 -21.07 -1.62 11.61
CA ILE A 310 -21.67 -0.96 10.44
C ILE A 310 -21.28 -1.66 9.13
N PHE A 311 -20.01 -2.01 8.96
CA PHE A 311 -19.48 -2.60 7.73
C PHE A 311 -19.49 -4.12 7.74
N GLY A 312 -19.54 -4.72 8.93
CA GLY A 312 -19.49 -6.17 9.15
C GLY A 312 -18.06 -6.68 9.37
N ARG A 313 -17.96 -7.87 9.97
CA ARG A 313 -16.71 -8.63 10.08
C ARG A 313 -16.15 -8.89 8.67
N GLY A 314 -14.85 -8.75 8.50
CA GLY A 314 -14.20 -8.90 7.18
C GLY A 314 -14.19 -7.64 6.31
N ASN A 315 -14.80 -6.53 6.77
CA ASN A 315 -14.84 -5.27 6.02
C ASN A 315 -14.27 -4.06 6.81
N THR A 316 -13.67 -4.34 7.96
CA THR A 316 -13.04 -3.33 8.83
C THR A 316 -11.60 -3.74 9.10
N TRP A 317 -10.67 -2.85 8.78
CA TRP A 317 -9.24 -3.12 8.77
C TRP A 317 -8.46 -2.07 9.53
N THR A 318 -7.32 -2.48 10.05
CA THR A 318 -6.21 -1.59 10.39
C THR A 318 -4.95 -2.09 9.70
N ASN A 319 -4.17 -1.20 9.13
CA ASN A 319 -2.89 -1.55 8.51
C ASN A 319 -1.75 -1.10 9.40
N LEU A 320 -0.73 -1.94 9.49
CA LEU A 320 0.48 -1.73 10.29
C LEU A 320 1.68 -1.46 9.40
N VAL A 321 2.68 -0.83 9.99
CA VAL A 321 4.05 -0.83 9.50
C VAL A 321 4.83 -1.81 10.36
N PHE A 322 4.98 -3.04 9.87
CA PHE A 322 5.72 -4.09 10.58
C PHE A 322 7.21 -3.74 10.69
N GLY A 323 7.74 -3.78 11.90
CA GLY A 323 9.09 -3.36 12.25
C GLY A 323 9.14 -2.12 13.16
N LEU A 324 8.00 -1.45 13.40
CA LEU A 324 7.94 -0.34 14.36
C LEU A 324 7.86 -0.81 15.81
N GLU A 325 7.35 -2.01 16.06
CA GLU A 325 7.19 -2.58 17.41
C GLU A 325 7.63 -4.04 17.45
N PRO A 326 7.95 -4.59 18.66
CA PRO A 326 8.38 -5.98 18.81
C PRO A 326 7.36 -6.98 18.29
N LEU A 327 7.85 -8.08 17.70
CA LEU A 327 7.05 -9.11 17.05
C LEU A 327 5.98 -9.72 17.98
N ASP A 328 6.36 -10.06 19.19
CA ASP A 328 5.48 -10.70 20.19
C ASP A 328 4.34 -9.78 20.63
N ILE A 329 4.63 -8.50 20.85
CA ILE A 329 3.63 -7.47 21.17
C ILE A 329 2.67 -7.33 19.99
N THR A 330 3.20 -7.17 18.77
CA THR A 330 2.38 -7.03 17.55
C THR A 330 1.44 -8.22 17.36
N LEU A 331 1.94 -9.45 17.47
CA LEU A 331 1.13 -10.66 17.25
C LEU A 331 0.05 -10.84 18.31
N ASN A 332 0.34 -10.52 19.57
CA ASN A 332 -0.67 -10.58 20.63
C ASN A 332 -1.84 -9.62 20.36
N LEU A 333 -1.53 -8.38 19.95
CA LEU A 333 -2.56 -7.41 19.62
C LEU A 333 -3.31 -7.77 18.32
N CYS A 334 -2.64 -8.37 17.32
CA CYS A 334 -3.32 -8.93 16.14
C CYS A 334 -4.38 -9.96 16.50
N ARG A 335 -4.10 -10.87 17.46
CA ARG A 335 -5.09 -11.86 17.96
C ARG A 335 -6.29 -11.19 18.60
N GLU A 336 -6.07 -10.21 19.48
CA GLU A 336 -7.15 -9.47 20.13
C GLU A 336 -8.03 -8.71 19.13
N PHE A 337 -7.43 -8.13 18.06
CA PHE A 337 -8.17 -7.43 17.04
C PHE A 337 -8.99 -8.38 16.19
N ALA A 338 -8.42 -9.52 15.80
CA ALA A 338 -9.11 -10.54 15.03
C ALA A 338 -10.34 -11.07 15.77
N GLU A 339 -10.26 -11.31 17.08
CA GLU A 339 -11.41 -11.70 17.92
C GLU A 339 -12.55 -10.70 17.85
N ARG A 340 -12.22 -9.41 17.79
CA ARG A 340 -13.19 -8.29 17.71
C ARG A 340 -13.75 -8.07 16.30
N GLY A 341 -13.32 -8.82 15.30
CA GLY A 341 -13.78 -8.67 13.92
C GLY A 341 -12.99 -7.68 13.10
N ILE A 342 -11.88 -7.18 13.62
CA ILE A 342 -10.98 -6.22 12.97
C ILE A 342 -9.85 -7.02 12.33
N ILE A 343 -9.65 -6.85 11.03
CA ILE A 343 -8.55 -7.49 10.31
C ILE A 343 -7.31 -6.62 10.39
N VAL A 344 -6.20 -7.22 10.75
CA VAL A 344 -4.89 -6.58 10.70
C VAL A 344 -4.20 -6.97 9.41
N SER A 345 -3.79 -5.99 8.62
CA SER A 345 -2.84 -6.13 7.53
C SER A 345 -1.55 -5.39 7.83
N ALA A 346 -0.48 -5.66 7.10
CA ALA A 346 0.78 -4.99 7.35
C ALA A 346 1.60 -4.77 6.07
N ASN A 347 2.31 -3.66 6.05
CA ASN A 347 3.43 -3.42 5.15
C ASN A 347 4.73 -3.54 5.94
N VAL A 348 5.77 -4.11 5.33
CA VAL A 348 7.10 -4.14 5.93
C VAL A 348 7.67 -2.72 5.95
N LEU A 349 8.24 -2.33 7.08
CA LEU A 349 8.93 -1.04 7.23
C LEU A 349 10.04 -0.91 6.19
N HIS A 350 10.03 0.19 5.47
CA HIS A 350 11.10 0.62 4.59
C HIS A 350 11.37 2.11 4.78
N LEU A 351 12.57 2.56 4.43
CA LEU A 351 13.00 3.92 4.68
C LEU A 351 12.65 4.83 3.51
N ASP A 352 11.56 5.57 3.64
CA ASP A 352 11.16 6.59 2.67
C ASP A 352 11.98 7.87 2.79
N LYS A 353 12.08 8.61 1.70
CA LYS A 353 12.65 9.96 1.73
C LYS A 353 11.86 10.85 2.68
N GLY A 354 12.57 11.47 3.60
CA GLY A 354 11.98 12.36 4.62
C GLY A 354 11.52 11.66 5.89
N ASN A 355 11.77 10.34 6.05
CA ASN A 355 11.58 9.68 7.32
C ASN A 355 12.55 10.23 8.39
N THR A 356 12.13 10.13 9.65
CA THR A 356 12.91 10.55 10.83
C THR A 356 13.04 9.41 11.85
N LEU A 357 13.09 8.17 11.32
CA LEU A 357 13.16 6.96 12.14
C LEU A 357 14.52 6.80 12.81
N ASP A 358 14.47 6.29 14.01
CA ASP A 358 15.60 5.90 14.86
C ASP A 358 15.70 4.37 15.04
N CYS A 359 15.00 3.59 14.20
CA CYS A 359 14.99 2.14 14.25
C CYS A 359 15.45 1.52 12.92
N ASP A 360 15.89 0.27 13.00
CA ASP A 360 16.25 -0.53 11.84
C ASP A 360 15.01 -1.13 11.15
N VAL A 361 15.15 -1.47 9.88
CA VAL A 361 14.18 -2.31 9.18
C VAL A 361 14.20 -3.74 9.74
N PRO A 362 13.08 -4.47 9.72
CA PRO A 362 13.05 -5.85 10.22
C PRO A 362 13.91 -6.78 9.35
N ASP A 363 14.49 -7.79 9.97
CA ASP A 363 15.28 -8.81 9.28
C ASP A 363 14.39 -9.83 8.57
N PHE A 364 15.00 -10.66 7.72
CA PHE A 364 14.34 -11.66 6.90
C PHE A 364 13.52 -12.66 7.74
N GLU A 365 14.08 -13.15 8.84
CA GLU A 365 13.41 -14.11 9.73
C GLU A 365 12.19 -13.51 10.40
N SER A 366 12.31 -12.31 10.93
CA SER A 366 11.22 -11.57 11.57
C SER A 366 10.06 -11.33 10.60
N ILE A 367 10.36 -10.97 9.35
CA ILE A 367 9.35 -10.77 8.30
C ILE A 367 8.58 -12.07 8.04
N ILE A 368 9.28 -13.20 7.81
CA ILE A 368 8.65 -14.49 7.53
C ILE A 368 7.80 -14.96 8.71
N ASN A 369 8.35 -14.92 9.91
CA ASN A 369 7.63 -15.34 11.12
C ASN A 369 6.37 -14.50 11.34
N PHE A 370 6.47 -13.18 11.19
CA PHE A 370 5.33 -12.30 11.36
C PHE A 370 4.19 -12.62 10.39
N PHE A 371 4.46 -12.68 9.09
CA PHE A 371 3.41 -12.92 8.10
C PHE A 371 2.84 -14.34 8.18
N TYR A 372 3.65 -15.34 8.52
CA TYR A 372 3.20 -16.70 8.76
C TYR A 372 2.24 -16.78 9.95
N GLU A 373 2.60 -16.18 11.09
CA GLU A 373 1.74 -16.15 12.28
C GLU A 373 0.48 -15.29 12.07
N LEU A 374 0.59 -14.19 11.35
CA LEU A 374 -0.56 -13.36 11.00
C LEU A 374 -1.58 -14.12 10.15
N GLU A 375 -1.12 -14.96 9.22
CA GLU A 375 -1.99 -15.80 8.41
C GLU A 375 -2.70 -16.87 9.28
N ILE A 376 -2.01 -17.50 10.23
CA ILE A 376 -2.63 -18.43 11.19
C ILE A 376 -3.76 -17.72 11.97
N ILE A 377 -3.51 -16.46 12.39
CA ILE A 377 -4.53 -15.65 13.07
C ILE A 377 -5.73 -15.39 12.16
N ASN A 378 -5.49 -14.94 10.93
CA ASN A 378 -6.55 -14.61 9.98
C ASN A 378 -7.38 -15.85 9.59
N ASN A 379 -6.74 -16.99 9.33
CA ASN A 379 -7.38 -18.25 8.96
C ASN A 379 -8.29 -18.78 10.06
N ARG A 380 -7.91 -18.63 11.33
CA ARG A 380 -8.75 -19.02 12.48
C ARG A 380 -10.13 -18.37 12.45
N TYR A 381 -10.23 -17.16 11.94
CA TYR A 381 -11.47 -16.38 11.82
C TYR A 381 -12.03 -16.36 10.39
N LYS A 382 -11.41 -17.07 9.44
CA LYS A 382 -11.77 -17.11 8.02
C LYS A 382 -11.76 -15.71 7.38
N TYR A 383 -10.81 -14.88 7.77
CA TYR A 383 -10.59 -13.57 7.16
C TYR A 383 -9.72 -13.71 5.91
N LEU A 384 -10.03 -12.94 4.88
CA LEU A 384 -9.07 -12.72 3.80
C LEU A 384 -7.91 -11.87 4.32
N PRO A 385 -6.67 -12.18 3.91
CA PRO A 385 -5.47 -11.54 4.49
C PRO A 385 -5.35 -10.06 4.15
N TYR A 386 -5.99 -9.63 3.07
CA TYR A 386 -5.97 -8.24 2.63
C TYR A 386 -7.21 -7.92 1.78
N TYR A 387 -7.48 -6.64 1.57
CA TYR A 387 -8.57 -6.15 0.74
C TYR A 387 -8.22 -6.07 -0.76
N CYS A 388 -6.94 -6.27 -1.14
CA CYS A 388 -6.46 -6.48 -2.50
C CYS A 388 -6.38 -7.97 -2.80
N ALA A 389 -6.86 -8.40 -3.94
CA ALA A 389 -6.91 -9.82 -4.29
C ALA A 389 -5.61 -10.34 -4.92
N GLU A 390 -4.79 -9.46 -5.49
CA GLU A 390 -3.53 -9.81 -6.15
C GLU A 390 -2.30 -9.40 -5.35
N ALA A 391 -1.14 -9.40 -5.97
CA ALA A 391 0.13 -9.22 -5.29
C ALA A 391 0.30 -7.84 -4.66
N LEU A 392 0.50 -7.80 -3.35
CA LEU A 392 0.84 -6.62 -2.58
C LEU A 392 2.34 -6.35 -2.64
N ARG A 393 2.73 -5.09 -2.80
CA ARG A 393 4.12 -4.72 -3.11
C ARG A 393 5.09 -4.72 -1.92
N THR A 394 4.58 -4.47 -0.72
CA THR A 394 5.42 -4.33 0.50
C THR A 394 4.95 -5.24 1.65
N SER A 395 4.24 -6.32 1.30
CA SER A 395 3.65 -7.29 2.22
C SER A 395 3.85 -8.70 1.68
N LEU A 396 3.86 -9.71 2.55
CA LEU A 396 3.87 -11.13 2.18
C LEU A 396 2.52 -11.82 2.46
N THR A 397 1.46 -11.06 2.75
CA THR A 397 0.17 -11.66 3.13
C THR A 397 -0.41 -12.59 2.07
N ASN A 398 -0.36 -12.19 0.79
CA ASN A 398 -0.86 -13.04 -0.30
C ASN A 398 -0.02 -14.29 -0.49
N GLU A 399 1.30 -14.15 -0.41
CA GLU A 399 2.23 -15.25 -0.59
C GLU A 399 2.05 -16.33 0.49
N VAL A 400 1.85 -15.92 1.74
CA VAL A 400 1.60 -16.87 2.83
C VAL A 400 0.21 -17.49 2.71
N HIS A 401 -0.81 -16.70 2.37
CA HIS A 401 -2.18 -17.18 2.15
C HIS A 401 -2.25 -18.23 1.04
N ASP A 402 -1.50 -18.04 -0.02
CA ASP A 402 -1.40 -18.99 -1.15
C ASP A 402 -0.51 -20.22 -0.85
N GLY A 403 0.01 -20.37 0.36
CA GLY A 403 0.87 -21.49 0.75
C GLY A 403 2.27 -21.44 0.11
N ARG A 404 2.78 -20.25 -0.21
CA ARG A 404 4.13 -20.07 -0.79
C ARG A 404 5.22 -20.02 0.28
N ILE A 405 4.85 -19.93 1.54
CA ILE A 405 5.70 -20.08 2.72
C ILE A 405 5.08 -21.16 3.60
N VAL A 406 5.77 -22.27 3.74
CA VAL A 406 5.31 -23.43 4.53
C VAL A 406 6.35 -23.75 5.58
N LYS A 407 5.88 -23.92 6.82
CA LYS A 407 6.76 -24.39 7.91
C LYS A 407 6.80 -25.90 7.90
N GLU A 408 8.00 -26.46 7.76
CA GLU A 408 8.21 -27.90 7.84
C GLU A 408 8.28 -28.33 9.31
N GLU A 409 7.43 -29.28 9.68
CA GLU A 409 7.56 -29.91 11.00
C GLU A 409 8.85 -30.72 11.04
N ARG A 410 9.73 -30.43 12.00
CA ARG A 410 10.87 -31.30 12.27
C ARG A 410 10.35 -32.67 12.70
N LYS A 411 10.58 -33.66 11.85
CA LYS A 411 10.31 -35.06 12.17
C LYS A 411 11.23 -35.57 13.27
#